data_64ea62bedf91198556a877f22a60838c
#
_entry.id   64ea62bedf91198556a877f22a60838c
#
_cell.length_a   1.000
_cell.length_b   1.000
_cell.length_c   1.000
_cell.angle_alpha   90.00
_cell.angle_beta   90.00
_cell.angle_gamma   90.00
#
_symmetry.space_group_name_H-M   'P 1'
#
loop_
_entity.id
_entity.type
_entity.pdbx_description
1 polymer ?
#
loop_
_entity_poly.entity_id
_entity_poly.type
_entity_poly.pdbx_seq_one_letter_code
_entity_poly.pdbx_strand_id
1 'polypeptide(L)'
;MSNGIDSPVASYLMSQRGADVILLHMDNRPFTDDRSMEIVKDIAAQLRKVTGKEFPLYVAPHGDNQQTIHDKCDYHYQCVMCKRVMQRTARELAKKLGADGIIMGDSLGQVASQTLKNIRSENIELNFPVARPLIGLDKLEIEAIAKEIGTFEISIRPTNGCTIVPTRPITEASPDKVVRMSTDIDLDALAKKCADSAVLQN
;
A
#
# COMPACT_ATOMS: atom_id res chain seq x y z
N MET A 1 0.20 4.80 -1.16
CA MET A 1 -0.62 5.25 -2.31
C MET A 1 -0.37 4.32 -3.49
N SER A 2 -1.39 3.67 -4.00
CA SER A 2 -1.34 2.89 -5.23
C SER A 2 -1.96 3.70 -6.39
N ASN A 3 -1.87 3.17 -7.60
CA ASN A 3 -2.60 3.69 -8.75
C ASN A 3 -4.06 3.19 -8.84
N GLY A 4 -4.51 2.37 -7.86
CA GLY A 4 -5.89 1.87 -7.80
C GLY A 4 -6.87 2.85 -7.15
N ILE A 5 -8.16 2.48 -7.17
CA ILE A 5 -9.28 3.32 -6.71
C ILE A 5 -9.29 3.52 -5.19
N ASP A 6 -8.92 2.50 -4.40
CA ASP A 6 -9.19 2.46 -2.96
C ASP A 6 -8.26 3.39 -2.16
N SER A 7 -6.95 3.40 -2.46
CA SER A 7 -6.01 4.18 -1.65
C SER A 7 -6.21 5.70 -1.73
N PRO A 8 -6.61 6.31 -2.87
CA PRO A 8 -7.01 7.71 -2.92
C PRO A 8 -8.23 8.03 -2.06
N VAL A 9 -9.25 7.15 -2.11
CA VAL A 9 -10.48 7.31 -1.30
C VAL A 9 -10.15 7.22 0.19
N ALA A 10 -9.31 6.24 0.59
CA ALA A 10 -8.86 6.13 1.98
C ALA A 10 -8.14 7.39 2.46
N SER A 11 -7.24 7.93 1.65
CA SER A 11 -6.49 9.15 1.94
C SER A 11 -7.42 10.37 2.05
N TYR A 12 -8.38 10.49 1.13
CA TYR A 12 -9.39 11.55 1.17
C TYR A 12 -10.22 11.50 2.45
N LEU A 13 -10.82 10.34 2.78
CA LEU A 13 -11.67 10.18 3.95
C LEU A 13 -10.94 10.53 5.26
N MET A 14 -9.68 10.12 5.40
CA MET A 14 -8.88 10.46 6.57
C MET A 14 -8.56 11.95 6.62
N SER A 15 -8.28 12.58 5.50
CA SER A 15 -8.05 14.03 5.43
C SER A 15 -9.29 14.83 5.83
N GLN A 16 -10.50 14.36 5.49
CA GLN A 16 -11.77 14.97 5.91
C GLN A 16 -12.03 14.83 7.42
N ARG A 17 -11.37 13.86 8.07
CA ARG A 17 -11.41 13.67 9.54
C ARG A 17 -10.32 14.44 10.27
N GLY A 18 -9.60 15.33 9.60
CA GLY A 18 -8.58 16.20 10.18
C GLY A 18 -7.15 15.64 10.16
N ALA A 19 -6.92 14.48 9.51
CA ALA A 19 -5.57 13.97 9.37
C ALA A 19 -4.75 14.79 8.36
N ASP A 20 -3.49 15.04 8.70
CA ASP A 20 -2.47 15.51 7.76
C ASP A 20 -1.86 14.29 7.08
N VAL A 21 -2.22 14.06 5.81
CA VAL A 21 -1.92 12.82 5.11
C VAL A 21 -0.66 12.97 4.26
N ILE A 22 0.30 12.09 4.51
CA ILE A 22 1.50 11.90 3.69
C ILE A 22 1.27 10.68 2.79
N LEU A 23 1.44 10.83 1.49
CA LEU A 23 1.30 9.74 0.53
C LEU A 23 2.64 9.01 0.40
N LEU A 24 2.63 7.68 0.55
CA LEU A 24 3.77 6.82 0.26
C LEU A 24 3.44 5.89 -0.90
N HIS A 25 4.13 6.03 -2.02
CA HIS A 25 4.08 5.09 -3.14
C HIS A 25 5.24 4.12 -3.09
N MET A 26 4.93 2.83 -3.25
CA MET A 26 5.93 1.78 -3.41
C MET A 26 6.19 1.57 -4.90
N ASP A 27 7.37 1.99 -5.35
CA ASP A 27 7.78 1.81 -6.74
C ASP A 27 8.20 0.35 -6.96
N ASN A 28 7.34 -0.38 -7.63
CA ASN A 28 7.48 -1.82 -7.85
C ASN A 28 8.28 -2.16 -9.13
N ARG A 29 8.89 -1.19 -9.80
CA ARG A 29 9.69 -1.48 -10.99
C ARG A 29 10.87 -2.41 -10.67
N PRO A 30 11.19 -3.38 -11.53
CA PRO A 30 10.68 -3.58 -12.91
C PRO A 30 9.37 -4.38 -13.02
N PHE A 31 8.71 -4.74 -11.94
CA PHE A 31 7.48 -5.58 -11.94
C PHE A 31 6.18 -4.81 -12.24
N THR A 32 6.26 -3.52 -12.45
CA THR A 32 5.19 -2.64 -12.95
C THR A 32 5.76 -1.70 -14.01
N ASP A 33 4.89 -1.04 -14.79
CA ASP A 33 5.30 -0.06 -15.79
C ASP A 33 5.42 1.37 -15.22
N ASP A 34 6.06 2.26 -15.99
CA ASP A 34 6.25 3.68 -15.61
C ASP A 34 4.94 4.45 -15.50
N ARG A 35 3.89 4.03 -16.21
CA ARG A 35 2.56 4.66 -16.16
C ARG A 35 1.94 4.63 -14.77
N SER A 36 2.28 3.61 -13.97
CA SER A 36 1.84 3.53 -12.57
C SER A 36 2.26 4.78 -11.77
N MET A 37 3.48 5.25 -11.97
CA MET A 37 4.01 6.45 -11.31
C MET A 37 3.31 7.73 -11.78
N GLU A 38 3.05 7.85 -13.08
CA GLU A 38 2.32 9.01 -13.64
C GLU A 38 0.92 9.11 -13.04
N ILE A 39 0.20 7.98 -13.00
CA ILE A 39 -1.14 7.92 -12.39
C ILE A 39 -1.10 8.32 -10.91
N VAL A 40 -0.12 7.84 -10.14
CA VAL A 40 0.02 8.21 -8.73
C VAL A 40 0.26 9.70 -8.53
N LYS A 41 1.06 10.33 -9.39
CA LYS A 41 1.28 11.78 -9.37
C LYS A 41 -0.01 12.55 -9.69
N ASP A 42 -0.75 12.12 -10.71
CA ASP A 42 -2.03 12.73 -11.08
C ASP A 42 -3.08 12.59 -9.96
N ILE A 43 -3.14 11.43 -9.31
CA ILE A 43 -4.00 11.21 -8.14
C ILE A 43 -3.60 12.15 -7.00
N ALA A 44 -2.33 12.29 -6.70
CA ALA A 44 -1.85 13.21 -5.65
C ALA A 44 -2.23 14.66 -5.96
N ALA A 45 -2.07 15.09 -7.22
CA ALA A 45 -2.48 16.41 -7.67
C ALA A 45 -4.01 16.63 -7.55
N GLN A 46 -4.81 15.61 -7.90
CA GLN A 46 -6.26 15.66 -7.77
C GLN A 46 -6.70 15.75 -6.30
N LEU A 47 -6.06 14.99 -5.40
CA LEU A 47 -6.34 15.07 -3.96
C LEU A 47 -6.03 16.45 -3.40
N ARG A 48 -4.90 17.06 -3.76
CA ARG A 48 -4.56 18.46 -3.40
C ARG A 48 -5.64 19.43 -3.88
N LYS A 49 -6.05 19.28 -5.14
CA LYS A 49 -7.07 20.14 -5.77
C LYS A 49 -8.42 20.07 -5.06
N VAL A 50 -8.91 18.86 -4.74
CA VAL A 50 -10.26 18.69 -4.17
C VAL A 50 -10.31 19.01 -2.69
N THR A 51 -9.20 18.87 -1.96
CA THR A 51 -9.16 19.08 -0.50
C THR A 51 -8.59 20.43 -0.08
N GLY A 52 -7.81 21.07 -0.95
CA GLY A 52 -7.02 22.25 -0.61
C GLY A 52 -5.84 21.97 0.34
N LYS A 53 -5.49 20.68 0.56
CA LYS A 53 -4.39 20.26 1.45
C LYS A 53 -3.17 19.81 0.65
N GLU A 54 -1.99 19.76 1.31
CA GLU A 54 -0.70 19.54 0.65
C GLU A 54 -0.50 18.12 0.08
N PHE A 55 -0.81 17.06 0.82
CA PHE A 55 -0.55 15.67 0.44
C PHE A 55 0.87 15.43 -0.11
N PRO A 56 1.93 15.59 0.70
CA PRO A 56 3.29 15.30 0.26
C PRO A 56 3.40 13.84 -0.25
N LEU A 57 4.03 13.63 -1.41
CA LEU A 57 4.17 12.31 -2.02
C LEU A 57 5.62 11.81 -1.88
N TYR A 58 5.81 10.76 -1.11
CA TYR A 58 7.06 10.02 -1.06
C TYR A 58 7.01 8.79 -1.96
N VAL A 59 8.12 8.49 -2.62
CA VAL A 59 8.30 7.30 -3.45
C VAL A 59 9.45 6.49 -2.90
N ALA A 60 9.19 5.23 -2.54
CA ALA A 60 10.18 4.29 -2.02
C ALA A 60 10.41 3.14 -3.02
N PRO A 61 11.66 2.79 -3.36
CA PRO A 61 11.96 1.70 -4.27
C PRO A 61 11.64 0.35 -3.61
N HIS A 62 10.74 -0.43 -4.21
CA HIS A 62 10.27 -1.70 -3.65
C HIS A 62 10.56 -2.93 -4.52
N GLY A 63 11.06 -2.75 -5.74
CA GLY A 63 11.33 -3.85 -6.66
C GLY A 63 12.29 -4.92 -6.11
N ASP A 64 13.42 -4.51 -5.49
CA ASP A 64 14.36 -5.42 -4.85
C ASP A 64 13.71 -6.24 -3.72
N ASN A 65 12.79 -5.62 -2.97
CA ASN A 65 12.05 -6.32 -1.93
C ASN A 65 11.13 -7.38 -2.52
N GLN A 66 10.44 -7.05 -3.61
CA GLN A 66 9.59 -8.01 -4.33
C GLN A 66 10.40 -9.18 -4.89
N GLN A 67 11.57 -8.91 -5.46
CA GLN A 67 12.47 -9.97 -5.94
C GLN A 67 12.90 -10.87 -4.77
N THR A 68 13.30 -10.29 -3.64
CA THR A 68 13.70 -11.06 -2.44
C THR A 68 12.57 -11.95 -1.93
N ILE A 69 11.34 -11.41 -1.89
CA ILE A 69 10.15 -12.17 -1.47
C ILE A 69 9.87 -13.31 -2.47
N HIS A 70 9.96 -13.04 -3.76
CA HIS A 70 9.76 -14.05 -4.81
C HIS A 70 10.72 -15.21 -4.67
N ASP A 71 12.00 -14.92 -4.43
CA ASP A 71 13.06 -15.93 -4.42
C ASP A 71 13.10 -16.75 -3.12
N LYS A 72 12.66 -16.16 -2.00
CA LYS A 72 12.87 -16.75 -0.67
C LYS A 72 11.60 -17.13 0.09
N CYS A 73 10.43 -16.63 -0.32
CA CYS A 73 9.18 -16.90 0.35
C CYS A 73 8.34 -17.93 -0.42
N ASP A 74 7.37 -18.54 0.28
CA ASP A 74 6.38 -19.39 -0.37
C ASP A 74 5.60 -18.60 -1.41
N TYR A 75 5.51 -19.14 -2.63
CA TYR A 75 4.87 -18.52 -3.77
C TYR A 75 3.46 -18.00 -3.46
N HIS A 76 2.63 -18.76 -2.75
CA HIS A 76 1.26 -18.38 -2.43
C HIS A 76 1.18 -17.23 -1.41
N TYR A 77 2.23 -17.00 -0.63
CA TYR A 77 2.32 -15.97 0.41
C TYR A 77 2.89 -14.64 -0.08
N GLN A 78 3.34 -14.55 -1.33
CA GLN A 78 4.05 -13.35 -1.84
C GLN A 78 3.30 -12.04 -1.59
N CYS A 79 1.98 -12.00 -1.84
CA CYS A 79 1.19 -10.78 -1.62
C CYS A 79 1.12 -10.39 -0.14
N VAL A 80 0.99 -11.36 0.77
CA VAL A 80 0.98 -11.12 2.22
C VAL A 80 2.34 -10.61 2.68
N MET A 81 3.43 -11.24 2.24
CA MET A 81 4.79 -10.83 2.58
C MET A 81 5.14 -9.45 1.99
N CYS A 82 4.73 -9.17 0.76
CA CYS A 82 4.87 -7.86 0.14
C CYS A 82 4.18 -6.77 0.97
N LYS A 83 2.92 -6.96 1.37
CA LYS A 83 2.22 -6.01 2.24
C LYS A 83 2.89 -5.85 3.61
N ARG A 84 3.44 -6.91 4.18
CA ARG A 84 4.22 -6.82 5.43
C ARG A 84 5.43 -5.90 5.30
N VAL A 85 6.19 -6.03 4.21
CA VAL A 85 7.32 -5.12 3.93
C VAL A 85 6.83 -3.69 3.72
N MET A 86 5.76 -3.50 2.92
CA MET A 86 5.17 -2.17 2.67
C MET A 86 4.74 -1.47 3.97
N GLN A 87 4.04 -2.18 4.88
CA GLN A 87 3.59 -1.62 6.15
C GLN A 87 4.77 -1.26 7.07
N ARG A 88 5.83 -2.08 7.11
CA ARG A 88 7.03 -1.77 7.89
C ARG A 88 7.83 -0.62 7.28
N THR A 89 7.91 -0.56 5.94
CA THR A 89 8.49 0.61 5.26
C THR A 89 7.73 1.88 5.61
N ALA A 90 6.39 1.82 5.59
CA ALA A 90 5.55 2.95 5.99
C ALA A 90 5.76 3.32 7.47
N ARG A 91 5.89 2.35 8.37
CA ARG A 91 6.22 2.58 9.79
C ARG A 91 7.57 3.29 9.96
N GLU A 92 8.61 2.83 9.28
CA GLU A 92 9.95 3.44 9.39
C GLU A 92 9.97 4.87 8.82
N LEU A 93 9.27 5.09 7.70
CA LEU A 93 9.12 6.44 7.15
C LEU A 93 8.28 7.34 8.08
N ALA A 94 7.17 6.82 8.62
CA ALA A 94 6.31 7.54 9.58
C ALA A 94 7.09 8.01 10.80
N LYS A 95 7.92 7.14 11.40
CA LYS A 95 8.80 7.53 12.52
C LYS A 95 9.75 8.67 12.17
N LYS A 96 10.32 8.68 10.96
CA LYS A 96 11.22 9.75 10.49
C LYS A 96 10.51 11.08 10.28
N LEU A 97 9.25 11.02 9.82
CA LEU A 97 8.43 12.19 9.49
C LEU A 97 7.55 12.65 10.67
N GLY A 98 7.57 11.94 11.80
CA GLY A 98 6.73 12.27 12.97
C GLY A 98 5.25 11.97 12.74
N ALA A 99 4.90 11.00 11.90
CA ALA A 99 3.50 10.61 11.68
C ALA A 99 3.07 9.52 12.68
N ASP A 100 1.80 9.59 13.14
CA ASP A 100 1.26 8.79 14.23
C ASP A 100 0.70 7.42 13.80
N GLY A 101 0.53 7.17 12.49
CA GLY A 101 -0.07 5.94 12.00
C GLY A 101 0.05 5.75 10.50
N ILE A 102 -0.45 4.62 10.03
CA ILE A 102 -0.49 4.22 8.61
C ILE A 102 -1.95 4.17 8.16
N ILE A 103 -2.24 4.63 6.96
CA ILE A 103 -3.53 4.49 6.30
C ILE A 103 -3.41 3.43 5.21
N MET A 104 -4.29 2.43 5.25
CA MET A 104 -4.40 1.38 4.23
C MET A 104 -5.77 1.45 3.55
N GLY A 105 -5.77 1.30 2.23
CA GLY A 105 -7.01 1.26 1.42
C GLY A 105 -7.63 -0.14 1.35
N ASP A 106 -7.51 -0.96 2.41
CA ASP A 106 -8.10 -2.29 2.42
C ASP A 106 -9.62 -2.22 2.59
N SER A 107 -10.36 -2.99 1.77
CA SER A 107 -11.78 -3.30 1.91
C SER A 107 -11.95 -4.82 1.93
N LEU A 108 -12.82 -5.34 2.82
CA LEU A 108 -12.96 -6.79 3.01
C LEU A 108 -13.49 -7.49 1.76
N GLY A 109 -12.83 -8.59 1.39
CA GLY A 109 -13.32 -9.53 0.37
C GLY A 109 -13.16 -9.09 -1.08
N GLN A 110 -12.58 -7.93 -1.37
CA GLN A 110 -12.41 -7.49 -2.76
C GLN A 110 -11.29 -8.23 -3.49
N VAL A 111 -10.20 -8.53 -2.80
CA VAL A 111 -9.09 -9.35 -3.34
C VAL A 111 -8.60 -10.36 -2.31
N ALA A 112 -7.90 -11.40 -2.77
CA ALA A 112 -7.44 -12.50 -1.92
C ALA A 112 -6.63 -12.04 -0.68
N SER A 113 -5.87 -10.95 -0.78
CA SER A 113 -5.10 -10.40 0.34
C SER A 113 -5.95 -9.64 1.37
N GLN A 114 -7.22 -9.31 1.08
CA GLN A 114 -8.09 -8.51 1.95
C GLN A 114 -9.07 -9.38 2.76
N THR A 115 -8.61 -10.50 3.26
CA THR A 115 -9.34 -11.31 4.25
C THR A 115 -8.90 -10.97 5.66
N LEU A 116 -9.76 -11.18 6.67
CA LEU A 116 -9.40 -10.93 8.07
C LEU A 116 -8.17 -11.74 8.51
N LYS A 117 -8.03 -12.99 8.02
CA LYS A 117 -6.88 -13.84 8.31
C LYS A 117 -5.59 -13.28 7.72
N ASN A 118 -5.63 -12.78 6.48
CA ASN A 118 -4.49 -12.16 5.85
C ASN A 118 -4.13 -10.83 6.52
N ILE A 119 -5.11 -9.96 6.77
CA ILE A 119 -4.91 -8.68 7.47
C ILE A 119 -4.29 -8.91 8.85
N ARG A 120 -4.76 -9.91 9.61
CA ARG A 120 -4.14 -10.31 10.89
C ARG A 120 -2.67 -10.69 10.70
N SER A 121 -2.38 -11.55 9.72
CA SER A 121 -1.01 -12.02 9.45
C SER A 121 -0.09 -10.90 8.94
N GLU A 122 -0.62 -9.97 8.13
CA GLU A 122 0.09 -8.79 7.66
C GLU A 122 0.53 -7.87 8.81
N ASN A 123 -0.31 -7.73 9.85
CA ASN A 123 -0.06 -6.82 10.98
C ASN A 123 0.73 -7.42 12.16
N ILE A 124 0.99 -8.72 12.16
CA ILE A 124 1.77 -9.34 13.25
C ILE A 124 3.11 -8.63 13.44
N GLU A 125 3.42 -8.27 14.70
CA GLU A 125 4.65 -7.60 15.11
C GLU A 125 4.88 -6.22 14.45
N LEU A 126 3.87 -5.62 13.84
CA LEU A 126 4.02 -4.29 13.27
C LEU A 126 4.20 -3.21 14.35
N ASN A 127 3.50 -3.36 15.48
CA ASN A 127 3.56 -2.45 16.64
C ASN A 127 3.42 -0.97 16.25
N PHE A 128 2.49 -0.66 15.33
CA PHE A 128 2.20 0.68 14.87
C PHE A 128 0.74 0.80 14.45
N PRO A 129 0.04 1.93 14.71
CA PRO A 129 -1.36 2.09 14.35
C PRO A 129 -1.61 1.98 12.84
N VAL A 130 -2.66 1.24 12.45
CA VAL A 130 -3.08 1.11 11.05
C VAL A 130 -4.57 1.41 10.93
N ALA A 131 -4.90 2.53 10.31
CA ALA A 131 -6.27 2.89 9.97
C ALA A 131 -6.69 2.28 8.64
N ARG A 132 -7.91 1.72 8.58
CA ARG A 132 -8.51 1.15 7.37
C ARG A 132 -9.90 1.75 7.15
N PRO A 133 -9.98 2.99 6.64
CA PRO A 133 -11.25 3.71 6.55
C PRO A 133 -12.27 3.06 5.60
N LEU A 134 -11.84 2.16 4.73
CA LEU A 134 -12.71 1.48 3.74
C LEU A 134 -13.12 0.07 4.16
N ILE A 135 -12.73 -0.40 5.34
CA ILE A 135 -12.81 -1.83 5.70
C ILE A 135 -14.23 -2.40 5.63
N GLY A 136 -15.25 -1.60 5.84
CA GLY A 136 -16.66 -1.98 5.81
C GLY A 136 -17.41 -1.46 4.59
N LEU A 137 -16.76 -0.76 3.66
CA LEU A 137 -17.40 -0.25 2.45
C LEU A 137 -17.34 -1.29 1.33
N ASP A 138 -18.38 -1.36 0.53
CA ASP A 138 -18.38 -2.17 -0.68
C ASP A 138 -17.73 -1.44 -1.87
N LYS A 139 -17.58 -2.17 -2.98
CA LYS A 139 -16.93 -1.63 -4.17
C LYS A 139 -17.69 -0.43 -4.77
N LEU A 140 -19.02 -0.45 -4.77
CA LEU A 140 -19.83 0.60 -5.37
C LEU A 140 -19.77 1.88 -4.53
N GLU A 141 -19.74 1.75 -3.20
CA GLU A 141 -19.57 2.87 -2.28
C GLU A 141 -18.22 3.56 -2.49
N ILE A 142 -17.15 2.77 -2.61
CA ILE A 142 -15.79 3.28 -2.85
C ILE A 142 -15.70 3.96 -4.23
N GLU A 143 -16.26 3.34 -5.27
CA GLU A 143 -16.30 3.94 -6.62
C GLU A 143 -17.11 5.23 -6.66
N ALA A 144 -18.22 5.33 -5.93
CA ALA A 144 -19.01 6.55 -5.86
C ALA A 144 -18.20 7.71 -5.28
N ILE A 145 -17.49 7.48 -4.18
CA ILE A 145 -16.61 8.48 -3.58
C ILE A 145 -15.46 8.84 -4.55
N ALA A 146 -14.83 7.85 -5.20
CA ALA A 146 -13.76 8.09 -6.16
C ALA A 146 -14.20 8.97 -7.34
N LYS A 147 -15.45 8.79 -7.82
CA LYS A 147 -16.05 9.62 -8.87
C LYS A 147 -16.32 11.04 -8.37
N GLU A 148 -16.86 11.17 -7.16
CA GLU A 148 -17.14 12.47 -6.52
C GLU A 148 -15.86 13.31 -6.39
N ILE A 149 -14.76 12.72 -5.92
CA ILE A 149 -13.47 13.41 -5.75
C ILE A 149 -12.63 13.49 -7.04
N GLY A 150 -13.11 12.91 -8.15
CA GLY A 150 -12.48 12.98 -9.46
C GLY A 150 -11.21 12.11 -9.61
N THR A 151 -10.98 11.12 -8.74
CA THR A 151 -9.84 10.20 -8.84
C THR A 151 -10.16 8.94 -9.64
N PHE A 152 -11.44 8.63 -9.87
CA PHE A 152 -11.87 7.40 -10.54
C PHE A 152 -11.28 7.28 -11.96
N GLU A 153 -11.50 8.28 -12.82
CA GLU A 153 -11.04 8.27 -14.22
C GLU A 153 -9.50 8.24 -14.33
N ILE A 154 -8.80 8.74 -13.31
CA ILE A 154 -7.34 8.68 -13.24
C ILE A 154 -6.91 7.25 -12.91
N SER A 155 -7.56 6.63 -11.93
CA SER A 155 -7.20 5.29 -11.42
C SER A 155 -7.50 4.15 -12.38
N ILE A 156 -8.49 4.29 -13.28
CA ILE A 156 -8.85 3.25 -14.25
C ILE A 156 -8.03 3.29 -15.54
N ARG A 157 -7.08 4.21 -15.67
CA ARG A 157 -6.18 4.26 -16.82
C ARG A 157 -5.41 2.95 -16.97
N PRO A 158 -5.19 2.44 -18.19
CA PRO A 158 -4.52 1.16 -18.41
C PRO A 158 -3.07 1.16 -17.88
N THR A 159 -2.76 0.21 -17.02
CA THR A 159 -1.40 -0.09 -16.54
C THR A 159 -1.19 -1.59 -16.51
N ASN A 160 0.07 -2.01 -16.62
CA ASN A 160 0.41 -3.37 -16.28
C ASN A 160 0.37 -3.52 -14.76
N GLY A 161 -0.46 -4.44 -14.27
CA GLY A 161 -0.44 -4.82 -12.86
C GLY A 161 0.93 -5.39 -12.45
N CYS A 162 1.10 -5.70 -11.18
CA CYS A 162 2.31 -6.36 -10.71
C CYS A 162 2.48 -7.73 -11.38
N THR A 163 3.57 -7.93 -12.13
CA THR A 163 3.81 -9.15 -12.94
C THR A 163 4.28 -10.35 -12.13
N ILE A 164 4.67 -10.14 -10.86
CA ILE A 164 5.19 -11.16 -9.96
C ILE A 164 4.11 -11.73 -9.01
N VAL A 165 2.85 -11.33 -9.19
CA VAL A 165 1.72 -11.80 -8.36
C VAL A 165 1.47 -13.29 -8.58
N PRO A 166 1.29 -14.10 -7.52
CA PRO A 166 0.96 -15.51 -7.66
C PRO A 166 -0.41 -15.71 -8.30
N THR A 167 -0.54 -16.74 -9.14
CA THR A 167 -1.82 -17.11 -9.77
C THR A 167 -2.89 -17.56 -8.78
N ARG A 168 -2.46 -18.07 -7.60
CA ARG A 168 -3.34 -18.52 -6.51
C ARG A 168 -2.82 -17.98 -5.18
N PRO A 169 -3.03 -16.70 -4.89
CA PRO A 169 -2.61 -16.12 -3.62
C PRO A 169 -3.38 -16.74 -2.45
N ILE A 170 -2.70 -16.89 -1.30
CA ILE A 170 -3.32 -17.41 -0.07
C ILE A 170 -4.42 -16.44 0.42
N THR A 171 -5.53 -17.01 0.89
CA THR A 171 -6.62 -16.26 1.53
C THR A 171 -6.67 -16.44 3.04
N GLU A 172 -5.96 -17.44 3.56
CA GLU A 172 -5.89 -17.82 4.97
C GLU A 172 -4.44 -18.00 5.40
N ALA A 173 -3.68 -16.90 5.44
CA ALA A 173 -2.28 -16.96 5.82
C ALA A 173 -2.10 -17.39 7.28
N SER A 174 -1.19 -18.36 7.50
CA SER A 174 -0.78 -18.81 8.83
C SER A 174 0.16 -17.77 9.46
N PRO A 175 -0.17 -17.24 10.66
CA PRO A 175 0.69 -16.34 11.41
C PRO A 175 2.12 -16.86 11.62
N ASP A 176 2.27 -18.11 12.07
CA ASP A 176 3.57 -18.71 12.37
C ASP A 176 4.44 -18.86 11.13
N LYS A 177 3.82 -19.21 9.99
CA LYS A 177 4.54 -19.31 8.72
C LYS A 177 5.00 -17.94 8.23
N VAL A 178 4.16 -16.92 8.39
CA VAL A 178 4.49 -15.53 8.03
C VAL A 178 5.62 -15.00 8.90
N VAL A 179 5.64 -15.26 10.21
CA VAL A 179 6.72 -14.86 11.11
C VAL A 179 8.04 -15.52 10.70
N ARG A 180 8.05 -16.83 10.44
CA ARG A 180 9.26 -17.54 9.98
C ARG A 180 9.82 -16.94 8.70
N MET A 181 9.00 -16.78 7.65
CA MET A 181 9.44 -16.16 6.39
C MET A 181 9.97 -14.74 6.60
N SER A 182 9.39 -13.98 7.54
CA SER A 182 9.85 -12.62 7.85
C SER A 182 11.28 -12.63 8.43
N THR A 183 11.60 -13.61 9.27
CA THR A 183 12.96 -13.81 9.81
C THR A 183 13.93 -14.24 8.71
N ASP A 184 13.52 -15.19 7.87
CA ASP A 184 14.37 -15.76 6.80
C ASP A 184 14.83 -14.70 5.78
N ILE A 185 14.04 -13.64 5.55
CA ILE A 185 14.38 -12.54 4.63
C ILE A 185 14.91 -11.28 5.32
N ASP A 186 15.03 -11.27 6.65
CA ASP A 186 15.31 -10.06 7.44
C ASP A 186 14.40 -8.88 7.04
N LEU A 187 13.10 -9.10 7.25
CA LEU A 187 12.04 -8.22 6.75
C LEU A 187 12.18 -6.78 7.26
N ASP A 188 12.64 -6.59 8.51
CA ASP A 188 12.82 -5.25 9.07
C ASP A 188 14.01 -4.51 8.44
N ALA A 189 15.11 -5.20 8.09
CA ALA A 189 16.20 -4.60 7.34
C ALA A 189 15.79 -4.18 5.93
N LEU A 190 15.02 -5.03 5.22
CA LEU A 190 14.45 -4.69 3.90
C LEU A 190 13.58 -3.45 3.98
N ALA A 191 12.67 -3.41 4.94
CA ALA A 191 11.77 -2.28 5.13
C ALA A 191 12.50 -0.99 5.49
N LYS A 192 13.49 -1.07 6.37
CA LYS A 192 14.32 0.08 6.74
C LYS A 192 15.10 0.62 5.54
N LYS A 193 15.79 -0.23 4.77
CA LYS A 193 16.51 0.17 3.56
C LYS A 193 15.57 0.88 2.57
N CYS A 194 14.37 0.33 2.37
CA CYS A 194 13.36 0.91 1.48
C CYS A 194 12.91 2.30 1.98
N ALA A 195 12.64 2.45 3.27
CA ALA A 195 12.25 3.73 3.87
C ALA A 195 13.38 4.77 3.85
N ASP A 196 14.65 4.33 4.02
CA ASP A 196 15.83 5.20 3.94
C ASP A 196 16.04 5.76 2.52
N SER A 197 15.60 5.01 1.51
CA SER A 197 15.70 5.37 0.09
C SER A 197 14.46 6.11 -0.44
N ALA A 198 13.47 6.39 0.42
CA ALA A 198 12.26 7.11 0.00
C ALA A 198 12.58 8.58 -0.32
N VAL A 199 12.08 9.07 -1.45
CA VAL A 199 12.32 10.43 -1.96
C VAL A 199 11.01 11.19 -2.06
N LEU A 200 10.97 12.42 -1.54
CA LEU A 200 9.85 13.35 -1.73
C LEU A 200 9.78 13.76 -3.20
N GLN A 201 8.60 13.63 -3.79
CA GLN A 201 8.31 14.10 -5.14
C GLN A 201 7.65 15.47 -5.06
N ASN A 202 8.20 16.41 -5.82
CA ASN A 202 7.65 17.77 -5.96
C ASN A 202 6.49 17.81 -6.96
#